data_beaffe6057d5393e4de68a80fedcf0b3
#
_entry.id   beaffe6057d5393e4de68a80fedcf0b3
#
_cell.length_a   1.000
_cell.length_b   1.000
_cell.length_c   1.000
_cell.angle_alpha   90.00
_cell.angle_beta   90.00
_cell.angle_gamma   90.00
#
_symmetry.space_group_name_H-M   'P 1'
#
loop_
_entity.id
_entity.type
_entity.pdbx_description
1 polymer ?
#
loop_
_entity_poly.entity_id
_entity_poly.type
_entity_poly.pdbx_seq_one_letter_code
_entity_poly.pdbx_strand_id
1 'polypeptide(L)'
;MPTKLENFTKQLHAVWLPSFCLDEKRKFDPAGFKNASIILSEFDASNFLRAIDSGLVLDTGGGRYQCLKSSAQEQIFWEGLKSVVPRPLTLWLEPVITMGTIARLSLDFGWPADVLGMQSKDWAFDFVVYQSPTSTKEHISGEVKTTAVQCDKLIADLQTYGRTGAIEPLSENPRHKNSFKKWQSLLKSRANLLWVVGPDDYTHLFEIQYGPEKTASFLKTTLDRLQSKCADQINTS
;
A
#
# COMPACT_ATOMS: atom_id res chain seq x y z
N MET A 1 -12.97 -22.95 -14.43
CA MET A 1 -12.32 -22.71 -13.11
C MET A 1 -12.82 -21.37 -12.59
N PRO A 2 -13.03 -21.20 -11.29
CA PRO A 2 -13.41 -19.90 -10.74
C PRO A 2 -12.32 -18.85 -11.00
N THR A 3 -12.72 -17.61 -11.19
CA THR A 3 -11.80 -16.48 -11.36
C THR A 3 -11.09 -16.17 -10.04
N LYS A 4 -10.06 -15.31 -10.07
CA LYS A 4 -9.37 -14.88 -8.82
C LYS A 4 -10.29 -14.03 -7.96
N LEU A 5 -11.12 -13.19 -8.57
CA LEU A 5 -12.12 -12.39 -7.85
C LEU A 5 -13.19 -13.27 -7.20
N GLU A 6 -13.66 -14.32 -7.87
CA GLU A 6 -14.59 -15.29 -7.28
C GLU A 6 -13.95 -16.02 -6.10
N ASN A 7 -12.66 -16.43 -6.22
CA ASN A 7 -11.93 -17.05 -5.14
C ASN A 7 -11.71 -16.11 -3.96
N PHE A 8 -11.34 -14.87 -4.23
CA PHE A 8 -11.22 -13.80 -3.20
C PHE A 8 -12.56 -13.64 -2.46
N THR A 9 -13.65 -13.44 -3.21
CA THR A 9 -15.00 -13.25 -2.64
C THR A 9 -15.43 -14.44 -1.80
N LYS A 10 -15.16 -15.65 -2.25
CA LYS A 10 -15.43 -16.89 -1.49
C LYS A 10 -14.65 -16.93 -0.17
N GLN A 11 -13.35 -16.64 -0.20
CA GLN A 11 -12.52 -16.60 1.02
C GLN A 11 -12.92 -15.47 1.95
N LEU A 12 -13.26 -14.29 1.41
CA LEU A 12 -13.78 -13.17 2.17
C LEU A 12 -14.97 -13.58 3.04
N HIS A 13 -15.97 -14.22 2.44
CA HIS A 13 -17.19 -14.63 3.15
C HIS A 13 -17.03 -15.87 4.03
N ALA A 14 -16.21 -16.83 3.59
CA ALA A 14 -16.04 -18.09 4.33
C ALA A 14 -15.04 -18.00 5.48
N VAL A 15 -14.03 -17.13 5.38
CA VAL A 15 -12.90 -17.11 6.32
C VAL A 15 -12.69 -15.75 6.95
N TRP A 16 -12.41 -14.70 6.15
CA TRP A 16 -11.90 -13.44 6.70
C TRP A 16 -12.98 -12.65 7.44
N LEU A 17 -14.18 -12.55 6.86
CA LEU A 17 -15.29 -11.82 7.48
C LEU A 17 -15.78 -12.49 8.77
N PRO A 18 -16.03 -13.80 8.81
CA PRO A 18 -16.34 -14.49 10.07
C PRO A 18 -15.24 -14.32 11.13
N SER A 19 -13.97 -14.51 10.76
CA SER A 19 -12.84 -14.34 11.68
C SER A 19 -12.77 -12.92 12.26
N PHE A 20 -12.99 -11.90 11.42
CA PHE A 20 -13.04 -10.51 11.86
C PHE A 20 -14.18 -10.24 12.85
N CYS A 21 -15.33 -10.91 12.67
CA CYS A 21 -16.51 -10.74 13.52
C CYS A 21 -16.44 -11.51 14.83
N LEU A 22 -15.46 -12.40 15.03
CA LEU A 22 -15.29 -13.14 16.29
C LEU A 22 -14.88 -12.26 17.48
N ASP A 23 -14.41 -11.04 17.25
CA ASP A 23 -14.10 -10.11 18.33
C ASP A 23 -15.38 -9.57 19.00
N GLU A 24 -15.82 -10.27 20.05
CA GLU A 24 -17.04 -9.94 20.80
C GLU A 24 -17.08 -8.51 21.33
N LYS A 25 -15.92 -7.92 21.65
CA LYS A 25 -15.81 -6.53 22.15
C LYS A 25 -16.23 -5.51 21.08
N ARG A 26 -16.08 -5.85 19.80
CA ARG A 26 -16.42 -4.98 18.69
C ARG A 26 -17.87 -5.10 18.25
N LYS A 27 -18.55 -6.18 18.62
CA LYS A 27 -19.96 -6.45 18.29
C LYS A 27 -20.23 -6.36 16.79
N PHE A 28 -19.36 -6.98 15.99
CA PHE A 28 -19.58 -7.11 14.56
C PHE A 28 -20.43 -8.35 14.26
N ASP A 29 -21.15 -8.27 13.15
CA ASP A 29 -21.95 -9.36 12.58
C ASP A 29 -21.67 -9.41 11.07
N PRO A 30 -21.39 -10.59 10.50
CA PRO A 30 -21.25 -10.75 9.05
C PRO A 30 -22.42 -10.17 8.24
N ALA A 31 -23.65 -10.18 8.78
CA ALA A 31 -24.82 -9.57 8.15
C ALA A 31 -24.69 -8.05 7.94
N GLY A 32 -23.80 -7.38 8.68
CA GLY A 32 -23.48 -5.96 8.50
C GLY A 32 -22.61 -5.67 7.28
N PHE A 33 -22.01 -6.68 6.65
CA PHE A 33 -21.13 -6.48 5.53
C PHE A 33 -21.87 -6.03 4.25
N LYS A 34 -21.31 -5.02 3.59
CA LYS A 34 -21.86 -4.43 2.37
C LYS A 34 -21.18 -5.03 1.14
N ASN A 35 -21.79 -6.03 0.52
CA ASN A 35 -21.25 -6.71 -0.68
C ASN A 35 -20.94 -5.74 -1.82
N ALA A 36 -21.69 -4.65 -1.98
CA ALA A 36 -21.39 -3.60 -2.96
C ALA A 36 -20.06 -2.89 -2.75
N SER A 37 -19.38 -3.08 -1.61
CA SER A 37 -18.03 -2.57 -1.39
C SER A 37 -16.93 -3.42 -2.04
N ILE A 38 -17.26 -4.59 -2.57
CA ILE A 38 -16.31 -5.44 -3.32
C ILE A 38 -16.20 -4.87 -4.74
N ILE A 39 -15.48 -3.76 -4.86
CA ILE A 39 -15.18 -3.09 -6.16
C ILE A 39 -13.76 -3.46 -6.65
N LEU A 40 -13.30 -4.63 -6.29
CA LEU A 40 -11.96 -5.14 -6.57
C LEU A 40 -11.88 -5.65 -8.01
N SER A 41 -10.76 -5.38 -8.70
CA SER A 41 -10.47 -5.96 -10.01
C SER A 41 -9.96 -7.40 -9.88
N GLU A 42 -9.99 -8.14 -10.98
CA GLU A 42 -9.39 -9.49 -11.07
C GLU A 42 -7.88 -9.43 -10.81
N PHE A 43 -7.22 -8.37 -11.29
CA PHE A 43 -5.79 -8.12 -11.09
C PHE A 43 -5.47 -7.92 -9.60
N ASP A 44 -6.20 -7.04 -8.92
CA ASP A 44 -5.96 -6.76 -7.50
C ASP A 44 -6.30 -7.97 -6.62
N ALA A 45 -7.40 -8.68 -6.93
CA ALA A 45 -7.76 -9.92 -6.25
C ALA A 45 -6.65 -10.99 -6.38
N SER A 46 -6.11 -11.15 -7.60
CA SER A 46 -5.02 -12.08 -7.86
C SER A 46 -3.77 -11.76 -7.04
N ASN A 47 -3.35 -10.50 -7.02
CA ASN A 47 -2.15 -10.09 -6.30
C ASN A 47 -2.32 -10.17 -4.78
N PHE A 48 -3.49 -9.82 -4.26
CA PHE A 48 -3.79 -10.04 -2.84
C PHE A 48 -3.70 -11.51 -2.44
N LEU A 49 -4.32 -12.40 -3.21
CA LEU A 49 -4.25 -13.84 -2.95
C LEU A 49 -2.80 -14.35 -3.00
N ARG A 50 -2.01 -13.89 -3.97
CA ARG A 50 -0.56 -14.21 -4.05
C ARG A 50 0.19 -13.78 -2.79
N ALA A 51 -0.12 -12.61 -2.21
CA ALA A 51 0.51 -12.15 -0.97
C ALA A 51 0.22 -13.07 0.21
N ILE A 52 -1.02 -13.55 0.32
CA ILE A 52 -1.43 -14.48 1.39
C ILE A 52 -0.82 -15.86 1.15
N ASP A 53 -0.99 -16.43 -0.05
CA ASP A 53 -0.57 -17.80 -0.39
C ASP A 53 0.97 -17.97 -0.29
N SER A 54 1.74 -16.94 -0.58
CA SER A 54 3.21 -16.95 -0.47
C SER A 54 3.74 -16.71 0.96
N GLY A 55 2.87 -16.37 1.91
CA GLY A 55 3.28 -16.04 3.28
C GLY A 55 4.02 -14.70 3.43
N LEU A 56 4.03 -13.85 2.39
CA LEU A 56 4.65 -12.51 2.44
C LEU A 56 3.91 -11.59 3.40
N VAL A 57 2.60 -11.79 3.52
CA VAL A 57 1.72 -11.07 4.42
C VAL A 57 1.12 -12.04 5.41
N LEU A 58 1.38 -11.80 6.70
CA LEU A 58 0.95 -12.65 7.79
C LEU A 58 -0.38 -12.15 8.36
N ASP A 59 -1.36 -13.03 8.50
CA ASP A 59 -2.58 -12.77 9.27
C ASP A 59 -2.24 -12.75 10.76
N THR A 60 -2.42 -11.60 11.39
CA THR A 60 -2.17 -11.40 12.83
C THR A 60 -3.45 -11.54 13.65
N GLY A 61 -4.55 -11.97 13.03
CA GLY A 61 -5.87 -12.13 13.62
C GLY A 61 -6.75 -10.89 13.50
N GLY A 62 -8.07 -11.12 13.51
CA GLY A 62 -9.06 -10.06 13.44
C GLY A 62 -9.00 -9.23 12.15
N GLY A 63 -8.70 -9.87 11.01
CA GLY A 63 -8.61 -9.20 9.70
C GLY A 63 -7.46 -8.21 9.56
N ARG A 64 -6.41 -8.38 10.36
CA ARG A 64 -5.20 -7.55 10.33
C ARG A 64 -4.04 -8.32 9.76
N TYR A 65 -3.25 -7.64 9.00
CA TYR A 65 -2.14 -8.20 8.24
C TYR A 65 -0.89 -7.36 8.39
N GLN A 66 0.27 -8.00 8.31
CA GLN A 66 1.57 -7.31 8.30
C GLN A 66 2.61 -8.13 7.53
N CYS A 67 3.62 -7.48 6.98
CA CYS A 67 4.85 -8.11 6.52
C CYS A 67 6.01 -7.85 7.50
N LEU A 68 7.16 -8.49 7.29
CA LEU A 68 8.25 -8.54 8.29
C LEU A 68 8.75 -7.16 8.76
N LYS A 69 8.75 -6.16 7.88
CA LYS A 69 9.24 -4.80 8.19
C LYS A 69 8.12 -3.78 8.35
N SER A 70 6.88 -4.21 8.54
CA SER A 70 5.76 -3.30 8.72
C SER A 70 5.91 -2.45 9.98
N SER A 71 5.62 -1.15 9.86
CA SER A 71 5.54 -0.23 11.01
C SER A 71 4.16 -0.28 11.67
N ALA A 72 3.15 -0.78 10.97
CA ALA A 72 1.80 -1.01 11.47
C ALA A 72 1.15 -2.21 10.78
N GLN A 73 0.04 -2.65 11.33
CA GLN A 73 -0.83 -3.67 10.73
C GLN A 73 -1.84 -2.99 9.81
N GLU A 74 -2.12 -3.61 8.66
CA GLU A 74 -3.20 -3.21 7.78
C GLU A 74 -4.47 -4.01 8.09
N GLN A 75 -5.64 -3.35 7.98
CA GLN A 75 -6.94 -3.97 8.19
C GLN A 75 -7.77 -3.87 6.91
N ILE A 76 -8.30 -4.99 6.43
CA ILE A 76 -9.05 -5.03 5.16
C ILE A 76 -10.53 -4.65 5.30
N PHE A 77 -11.01 -4.42 6.52
CA PHE A 77 -12.39 -4.01 6.75
C PHE A 77 -12.46 -2.60 7.32
N TRP A 78 -13.28 -1.76 6.71
CA TRP A 78 -13.64 -0.46 7.27
C TRP A 78 -14.90 -0.56 8.13
N GLU A 79 -14.83 -0.04 9.32
CA GLU A 79 -15.87 -0.11 10.33
C GLU A 79 -16.82 1.09 10.26
N GLY A 80 -18.10 0.84 10.04
CA GLY A 80 -19.13 1.88 10.07
C GLY A 80 -19.54 2.31 11.48
N LEU A 81 -20.57 3.13 11.57
CA LEU A 81 -21.04 3.71 12.82
C LEU A 81 -21.50 2.63 13.82
N LYS A 82 -21.06 2.75 15.06
CA LYS A 82 -21.41 1.82 16.16
C LYS A 82 -22.89 1.85 16.55
N SER A 83 -23.59 2.94 16.24
CA SER A 83 -25.02 3.11 16.53
C SER A 83 -25.97 2.34 15.60
N VAL A 84 -25.45 1.78 14.51
CA VAL A 84 -26.22 1.01 13.53
C VAL A 84 -26.11 -0.48 13.84
N VAL A 85 -27.24 -1.21 13.81
CA VAL A 85 -27.29 -2.65 14.09
C VAL A 85 -27.95 -3.37 12.92
N PRO A 86 -27.32 -4.41 12.30
CA PRO A 86 -25.92 -4.79 12.52
C PRO A 86 -24.95 -3.68 12.09
N ARG A 87 -23.81 -3.57 12.79
CA ARG A 87 -22.81 -2.55 12.50
C ARG A 87 -22.29 -2.71 11.05
N PRO A 88 -22.33 -1.64 10.23
CA PRO A 88 -21.91 -1.74 8.83
C PRO A 88 -20.41 -2.03 8.72
N LEU A 89 -20.06 -2.94 7.82
CA LEU A 89 -18.70 -3.27 7.43
C LEU A 89 -18.57 -3.15 5.91
N THR A 90 -17.45 -2.62 5.44
CA THR A 90 -17.13 -2.57 4.01
C THR A 90 -15.72 -3.08 3.79
N LEU A 91 -15.45 -3.63 2.60
CA LEU A 91 -14.10 -3.92 2.18
C LEU A 91 -13.32 -2.59 2.01
N TRP A 92 -12.14 -2.51 2.60
CA TRP A 92 -11.24 -1.38 2.43
C TRP A 92 -10.23 -1.69 1.34
N LEU A 93 -10.36 -0.99 0.21
CA LEU A 93 -9.62 -1.32 -1.01
C LEU A 93 -8.11 -1.01 -0.89
N GLU A 94 -7.72 0.10 -0.24
CA GLU A 94 -6.30 0.49 -0.12
C GLU A 94 -5.44 -0.61 0.52
N PRO A 95 -5.78 -1.20 1.68
CA PRO A 95 -5.02 -2.32 2.24
C PRO A 95 -4.94 -3.54 1.32
N VAL A 96 -6.01 -3.85 0.58
CA VAL A 96 -6.01 -4.99 -0.36
C VAL A 96 -5.00 -4.76 -1.48
N ILE A 97 -4.99 -3.57 -2.08
CA ILE A 97 -4.02 -3.19 -3.13
C ILE A 97 -2.60 -3.12 -2.53
N THR A 98 -2.43 -2.58 -1.31
CA THR A 98 -1.13 -2.52 -0.63
C THR A 98 -0.52 -3.91 -0.48
N MET A 99 -1.29 -4.88 0.03
CA MET A 99 -0.82 -6.26 0.17
C MET A 99 -0.51 -6.90 -1.19
N GLY A 100 -1.36 -6.67 -2.20
CA GLY A 100 -1.08 -7.11 -3.56
C GLY A 100 0.20 -6.50 -4.14
N THR A 101 0.50 -5.25 -3.80
CA THR A 101 1.74 -4.58 -4.21
C THR A 101 2.98 -5.18 -3.55
N ILE A 102 2.88 -5.61 -2.28
CA ILE A 102 3.94 -6.38 -1.61
C ILE A 102 4.23 -7.69 -2.35
N ALA A 103 3.18 -8.41 -2.80
CA ALA A 103 3.39 -9.61 -3.62
C ALA A 103 4.12 -9.31 -4.92
N ARG A 104 3.75 -8.25 -5.62
CA ARG A 104 4.43 -7.83 -6.85
C ARG A 104 5.89 -7.49 -6.60
N LEU A 105 6.20 -6.72 -5.54
CA LEU A 105 7.59 -6.41 -5.19
C LEU A 105 8.44 -7.66 -5.00
N SER A 106 7.93 -8.66 -4.31
CA SER A 106 8.69 -9.87 -4.07
C SER A 106 8.69 -10.83 -5.26
N LEU A 107 7.50 -11.19 -5.77
CA LEU A 107 7.35 -12.28 -6.73
C LEU A 107 7.62 -11.88 -8.19
N ASP A 108 7.37 -10.60 -8.54
CA ASP A 108 7.56 -10.10 -9.91
C ASP A 108 8.89 -9.33 -10.05
N PHE A 109 9.29 -8.59 -8.99
CA PHE A 109 10.48 -7.74 -9.02
C PHE A 109 11.65 -8.27 -8.16
N GLY A 110 11.51 -9.42 -7.50
CA GLY A 110 12.59 -10.15 -6.83
C GLY A 110 13.06 -9.54 -5.51
N TRP A 111 12.28 -8.67 -4.85
CA TRP A 111 12.66 -8.13 -3.55
C TRP A 111 12.49 -9.17 -2.44
N PRO A 112 13.51 -9.39 -1.60
CA PRO A 112 13.39 -10.32 -0.47
C PRO A 112 12.40 -9.79 0.58
N ALA A 113 11.68 -10.73 1.21
CA ALA A 113 10.60 -10.38 2.16
C ALA A 113 11.07 -9.55 3.37
N ASP A 114 12.33 -9.71 3.76
CA ASP A 114 12.92 -9.05 4.94
C ASP A 114 13.34 -7.58 4.71
N VAL A 115 13.11 -7.06 3.50
CA VAL A 115 13.24 -5.61 3.21
C VAL A 115 11.89 -4.95 2.92
N LEU A 116 10.79 -5.70 2.89
CA LEU A 116 9.45 -5.20 2.57
C LEU A 116 8.69 -4.81 3.84
N GLY A 117 8.13 -3.61 3.86
CA GLY A 117 7.30 -3.10 4.95
C GLY A 117 5.98 -2.50 4.46
N MET A 118 4.88 -2.81 5.15
CA MET A 118 3.65 -2.03 5.07
C MET A 118 3.72 -0.90 6.09
N GLN A 119 3.29 0.27 5.70
CA GLN A 119 3.42 1.55 6.39
C GLN A 119 4.88 1.98 6.64
N SER A 120 5.23 3.19 6.19
CA SER A 120 6.50 3.82 6.55
C SER A 120 6.57 4.13 8.04
N LYS A 121 7.79 4.33 8.59
CA LYS A 121 7.99 4.62 10.02
C LYS A 121 7.23 5.83 10.53
N ASP A 122 7.04 6.84 9.70
CA ASP A 122 6.32 8.07 10.03
C ASP A 122 4.86 8.06 9.55
N TRP A 123 4.39 6.90 9.07
CA TRP A 123 3.02 6.66 8.63
C TRP A 123 2.62 7.58 7.47
N ALA A 124 3.59 7.95 6.64
CA ALA A 124 3.37 8.79 5.48
C ALA A 124 3.03 7.99 4.22
N PHE A 125 3.60 6.79 4.08
CA PHE A 125 3.46 5.93 2.91
C PHE A 125 2.91 4.55 3.29
N ASP A 126 2.12 3.96 2.39
CA ASP A 126 1.41 2.69 2.61
C ASP A 126 2.34 1.48 2.53
N PHE A 127 3.44 1.58 1.77
CA PHE A 127 4.47 0.55 1.74
C PHE A 127 5.86 1.14 1.49
N VAL A 128 6.88 0.39 1.89
CA VAL A 128 8.28 0.76 1.73
C VAL A 128 9.13 -0.45 1.35
N VAL A 129 10.21 -0.20 0.61
CA VAL A 129 11.30 -1.16 0.44
C VAL A 129 12.55 -0.56 1.04
N TYR A 130 13.14 -1.24 1.99
CA TYR A 130 14.40 -0.81 2.61
C TYR A 130 15.61 -1.24 1.79
N GLN A 131 16.74 -0.53 1.91
CA GLN A 131 17.96 -0.81 1.16
C GLN A 131 18.60 -2.15 1.52
N SER A 132 18.40 -2.63 2.75
CA SER A 132 18.83 -3.94 3.24
C SER A 132 17.99 -4.36 4.45
N PRO A 133 18.06 -5.64 4.87
CA PRO A 133 17.31 -6.14 6.03
C PRO A 133 17.61 -5.40 7.33
N THR A 134 18.82 -4.89 7.51
CA THR A 134 19.24 -4.13 8.70
C THR A 134 19.09 -2.61 8.54
N SER A 135 18.86 -2.14 7.31
CA SER A 135 18.72 -0.71 7.02
C SER A 135 17.37 -0.17 7.51
N THR A 136 17.39 1.10 7.90
CA THR A 136 16.21 1.92 8.11
C THR A 136 16.00 2.94 6.97
N LYS A 137 16.92 2.93 5.98
CA LYS A 137 16.88 3.83 4.84
C LYS A 137 15.98 3.22 3.76
N GLU A 138 15.00 3.97 3.32
CA GLU A 138 14.08 3.56 2.28
C GLU A 138 14.74 3.66 0.90
N HIS A 139 14.52 2.66 0.07
CA HIS A 139 14.87 2.66 -1.35
C HIS A 139 13.66 3.05 -2.19
N ILE A 140 12.50 2.48 -1.86
CA ILE A 140 11.21 2.79 -2.48
C ILE A 140 10.27 3.26 -1.38
N SER A 141 9.60 4.39 -1.58
CA SER A 141 8.42 4.81 -0.81
C SER A 141 7.22 4.67 -1.72
N GLY A 142 6.17 4.02 -1.24
CA GLY A 142 5.01 3.69 -2.06
C GLY A 142 3.69 4.09 -1.46
N GLU A 143 2.80 4.55 -2.32
CA GLU A 143 1.47 5.01 -1.95
C GLU A 143 0.39 4.34 -2.75
N VAL A 144 -0.69 3.94 -2.10
CA VAL A 144 -1.87 3.36 -2.72
C VAL A 144 -3.04 4.34 -2.69
N LYS A 145 -3.81 4.36 -3.76
CA LYS A 145 -5.06 5.12 -3.85
C LYS A 145 -6.16 4.26 -4.44
N THR A 146 -7.41 4.57 -4.05
CA THR A 146 -8.58 3.81 -4.52
C THR A 146 -9.05 4.20 -5.91
N THR A 147 -8.51 5.27 -6.50
CA THR A 147 -8.84 5.72 -7.87
C THR A 147 -7.65 6.34 -8.58
N ALA A 148 -7.62 6.23 -9.91
CA ALA A 148 -6.62 6.88 -10.76
C ALA A 148 -6.57 8.39 -10.54
N VAL A 149 -7.72 9.06 -10.38
CA VAL A 149 -7.80 10.51 -10.12
C VAL A 149 -7.11 10.91 -8.82
N GLN A 150 -7.18 10.06 -7.78
CA GLN A 150 -6.48 10.32 -6.51
C GLN A 150 -4.98 10.15 -6.68
N CYS A 151 -4.51 9.15 -7.47
CA CYS A 151 -3.11 9.00 -7.83
C CYS A 151 -2.58 10.25 -8.51
N ASP A 152 -3.25 10.72 -9.55
CA ASP A 152 -2.83 11.89 -10.34
C ASP A 152 -2.77 13.17 -9.50
N LYS A 153 -3.76 13.38 -8.64
CA LYS A 153 -3.79 14.52 -7.72
C LYS A 153 -2.62 14.50 -6.74
N LEU A 154 -2.30 13.34 -6.17
CA LEU A 154 -1.15 13.20 -5.29
C LEU A 154 0.16 13.51 -6.01
N ILE A 155 0.34 12.95 -7.21
CA ILE A 155 1.54 13.17 -8.03
C ILE A 155 1.69 14.67 -8.35
N ALA A 156 0.63 15.33 -8.77
CA ALA A 156 0.65 16.77 -9.06
C ALA A 156 1.03 17.62 -7.83
N ASP A 157 0.50 17.27 -6.66
CA ASP A 157 0.85 17.95 -5.40
C ASP A 157 2.35 17.76 -5.09
N LEU A 158 2.88 16.52 -5.15
CA LEU A 158 4.28 16.21 -4.86
C LEU A 158 5.23 16.87 -5.85
N GLN A 159 4.91 16.88 -7.15
CA GLN A 159 5.69 17.59 -8.17
C GLN A 159 5.71 19.10 -7.92
N THR A 160 4.61 19.68 -7.46
CA THR A 160 4.55 21.10 -7.11
C THR A 160 5.42 21.40 -5.90
N TYR A 161 5.34 20.60 -4.83
CA TYR A 161 6.19 20.75 -3.65
C TYR A 161 7.67 20.59 -4.01
N GLY A 162 8.01 19.59 -4.83
CA GLY A 162 9.39 19.36 -5.27
C GLY A 162 9.97 20.53 -6.06
N ARG A 163 9.21 21.08 -6.99
CA ARG A 163 9.64 22.21 -7.81
C ARG A 163 9.84 23.49 -7.01
N THR A 164 8.99 23.73 -6.00
CA THR A 164 9.00 24.99 -5.23
C THR A 164 9.83 24.90 -3.94
N GLY A 165 10.29 23.71 -3.53
CA GLY A 165 10.93 23.52 -2.22
C GLY A 165 9.98 23.86 -1.07
N ALA A 166 8.70 23.55 -1.22
CA ALA A 166 7.64 24.00 -0.32
C ALA A 166 7.92 23.68 1.16
N ILE A 167 7.67 24.65 2.02
CA ILE A 167 7.82 24.54 3.48
C ILE A 167 6.47 24.44 4.19
N GLU A 168 5.35 24.60 3.46
CA GLU A 168 3.97 24.50 3.96
C GLU A 168 3.04 23.85 2.93
N PRO A 169 1.87 23.35 3.33
CA PRO A 169 0.89 22.77 2.41
C PRO A 169 0.37 23.81 1.40
N LEU A 170 -0.03 23.36 0.20
CA LEU A 170 -0.65 24.21 -0.84
C LEU A 170 -1.92 24.93 -0.34
N SER A 171 -2.62 24.36 0.64
CA SER A 171 -3.75 24.97 1.34
C SER A 171 -4.09 24.19 2.61
N GLU A 172 -5.02 24.73 3.40
CA GLU A 172 -5.57 24.09 4.62
C GLU A 172 -6.42 22.83 4.35
N ASN A 173 -6.67 22.49 3.09
CA ASN A 173 -7.42 21.29 2.73
C ASN A 173 -6.71 20.02 3.26
N PRO A 174 -7.45 19.09 3.91
CA PRO A 174 -6.87 17.84 4.44
C PRO A 174 -6.05 17.04 3.41
N ARG A 175 -6.46 17.05 2.13
CA ARG A 175 -5.70 16.42 1.05
C ARG A 175 -4.31 17.03 0.90
N HIS A 176 -4.20 18.37 0.86
CA HIS A 176 -2.92 19.07 0.71
C HIS A 176 -2.04 18.89 1.96
N LYS A 177 -2.63 18.85 3.16
CA LYS A 177 -1.90 18.51 4.40
C LYS A 177 -1.32 17.09 4.35
N ASN A 178 -2.09 16.13 3.84
CA ASN A 178 -1.63 14.74 3.71
C ASN A 178 -0.53 14.60 2.64
N SER A 179 -0.71 15.20 1.45
CA SER A 179 0.33 15.18 0.41
C SER A 179 1.60 15.93 0.85
N PHE A 180 1.47 17.01 1.64
CA PHE A 180 2.63 17.70 2.22
C PHE A 180 3.38 16.85 3.27
N LYS A 181 2.66 16.11 4.12
CA LYS A 181 3.28 15.13 5.04
C LYS A 181 4.14 14.12 4.26
N LYS A 182 3.62 13.62 3.13
CA LYS A 182 4.37 12.71 2.25
C LYS A 182 5.61 13.38 1.65
N TRP A 183 5.48 14.62 1.21
CA TRP A 183 6.60 15.43 0.75
C TRP A 183 7.71 15.55 1.82
N GLN A 184 7.33 15.89 3.05
CA GLN A 184 8.27 15.96 4.16
C GLN A 184 8.95 14.62 4.46
N SER A 185 8.19 13.52 4.36
CA SER A 185 8.72 12.16 4.52
C SER A 185 9.74 11.84 3.44
N LEU A 186 9.49 12.15 2.16
CA LEU A 186 10.46 11.96 1.07
C LEU A 186 11.75 12.76 1.29
N LEU A 187 11.64 14.02 1.73
CA LEU A 187 12.82 14.83 2.06
C LEU A 187 13.66 14.23 3.19
N LYS A 188 13.01 13.58 4.15
CA LYS A 188 13.68 12.93 5.29
C LYS A 188 14.28 11.59 4.93
N SER A 189 13.50 10.71 4.27
CA SER A 189 13.93 9.35 3.93
C SER A 189 14.94 9.32 2.78
N ARG A 190 14.86 10.31 1.88
CA ARG A 190 15.66 10.34 0.65
C ARG A 190 15.49 9.07 -0.18
N ALA A 191 14.28 8.54 -0.24
CA ALA A 191 13.97 7.39 -1.08
C ALA A 191 14.37 7.64 -2.54
N ASN A 192 14.92 6.63 -3.20
CA ASN A 192 15.34 6.74 -4.59
C ASN A 192 14.15 6.73 -5.55
N LEU A 193 13.12 5.96 -5.21
CA LEU A 193 11.94 5.76 -6.03
C LEU A 193 10.66 6.11 -5.26
N LEU A 194 9.71 6.71 -5.96
CA LEU A 194 8.32 6.85 -5.53
C LEU A 194 7.45 5.99 -6.45
N TRP A 195 6.70 5.05 -5.87
CA TRP A 195 5.74 4.25 -6.61
C TRP A 195 4.32 4.53 -6.14
N VAL A 196 3.49 5.10 -7.00
CA VAL A 196 2.07 5.38 -6.74
C VAL A 196 1.24 4.35 -7.47
N VAL A 197 0.40 3.64 -6.73
CA VAL A 197 -0.40 2.50 -7.21
C VAL A 197 -1.88 2.79 -7.01
N GLY A 198 -2.67 2.56 -8.02
CA GLY A 198 -4.12 2.58 -8.02
C GLY A 198 -4.70 1.20 -8.34
N PRO A 199 -6.05 1.09 -8.44
CA PRO A 199 -6.71 -0.16 -8.78
C PRO A 199 -6.40 -0.58 -10.22
N ASP A 200 -6.51 -1.89 -10.49
CA ASP A 200 -6.44 -2.49 -11.82
C ASP A 200 -5.14 -2.13 -12.59
N ASP A 201 -3.99 -2.30 -11.92
CA ASP A 201 -2.64 -1.98 -12.43
C ASP A 201 -2.41 -0.51 -12.81
N TYR A 202 -3.31 0.40 -12.42
CA TYR A 202 -3.03 1.82 -12.58
C TYR A 202 -1.81 2.21 -11.75
N THR A 203 -0.74 2.67 -12.39
CA THR A 203 0.53 2.87 -11.68
C THR A 203 1.40 3.97 -12.28
N HIS A 204 2.15 4.64 -11.41
CA HIS A 204 3.19 5.60 -11.78
C HIS A 204 4.43 5.38 -10.94
N LEU A 205 5.57 5.23 -11.60
CA LEU A 205 6.88 5.12 -10.96
C LEU A 205 7.74 6.33 -11.32
N PHE A 206 8.39 6.90 -10.30
CA PHE A 206 9.28 8.04 -10.45
C PHE A 206 10.64 7.77 -9.80
N GLU A 207 11.69 8.13 -10.46
CA GLU A 207 13.00 8.33 -9.87
C GLU A 207 13.04 9.74 -9.26
N ILE A 208 13.52 9.88 -8.01
CA ILE A 208 13.54 11.15 -7.30
C ILE A 208 14.94 11.71 -7.31
N GLN A 209 15.12 12.89 -7.86
CA GLN A 209 16.37 13.64 -7.84
C GLN A 209 16.23 14.83 -6.89
N TYR A 210 16.88 14.75 -5.74
CA TYR A 210 16.84 15.78 -4.72
C TYR A 210 17.87 16.87 -5.01
N GLY A 211 17.38 18.11 -5.05
CA GLY A 211 18.18 19.32 -5.23
C GLY A 211 18.48 20.06 -3.92
N PRO A 212 19.07 21.27 -4.03
CA PRO A 212 19.26 22.18 -2.91
C PRO A 212 17.92 22.74 -2.41
N GLU A 213 17.95 23.44 -1.27
CA GLU A 213 16.80 24.19 -0.72
C GLU A 213 15.50 23.36 -0.64
N LYS A 214 15.61 22.08 -0.29
CA LYS A 214 14.48 21.13 -0.23
C LYS A 214 13.76 20.93 -1.57
N THR A 215 14.38 21.18 -2.72
CA THR A 215 13.78 20.89 -4.03
C THR A 215 13.97 19.42 -4.40
N ALA A 216 13.10 18.92 -5.27
CA ALA A 216 13.25 17.62 -5.92
C ALA A 216 12.52 17.60 -7.28
N SER A 217 13.03 16.79 -8.21
CA SER A 217 12.34 16.44 -9.44
C SER A 217 11.93 14.97 -9.43
N PHE A 218 10.76 14.71 -10.00
CA PHE A 218 10.18 13.37 -10.14
C PHE A 218 10.24 12.97 -11.60
N LEU A 219 11.22 12.15 -11.96
CA LEU A 219 11.43 11.68 -13.33
C LEU A 219 10.63 10.40 -13.53
N LYS A 220 9.58 10.47 -14.38
CA LYS A 220 8.78 9.29 -14.71
C LYS A 220 9.67 8.21 -15.33
N THR A 221 9.54 6.97 -14.87
CA THR A 221 10.32 5.84 -15.32
C THR A 221 9.46 4.59 -15.50
N THR A 222 10.03 3.49 -15.98
CA THR A 222 9.34 2.22 -16.21
C THR A 222 9.46 1.28 -15.02
N LEU A 223 8.57 0.28 -14.93
CA LEU A 223 8.55 -0.68 -13.83
C LEU A 223 9.81 -1.56 -13.76
N ASP A 224 10.61 -1.64 -14.85
CA ASP A 224 11.89 -2.35 -14.84
C ASP A 224 12.85 -1.82 -13.77
N ARG A 225 12.71 -0.53 -13.39
CA ARG A 225 13.49 0.08 -12.30
C ARG A 225 13.13 -0.45 -10.92
N LEU A 226 12.02 -1.20 -10.79
CA LEU A 226 11.66 -1.91 -9.57
C LEU A 226 12.42 -3.22 -9.38
N GLN A 227 13.13 -3.73 -10.40
CA GLN A 227 13.89 -4.98 -10.26
C GLN A 227 14.91 -4.88 -9.13
N SER A 228 14.90 -5.89 -8.25
CA SER A 228 15.88 -5.99 -7.18
C SER A 228 17.25 -6.31 -7.74
N LYS A 229 18.25 -5.51 -7.39
CA LYS A 229 19.66 -5.81 -7.75
C LYS A 229 20.24 -6.98 -6.95
N CYS A 230 19.53 -7.49 -5.96
CA CYS A 230 19.98 -8.66 -5.19
C CYS A 230 19.89 -9.97 -6.00
N ALA A 231 19.05 -10.03 -7.07
CA ALA A 231 18.92 -11.22 -7.92
C ALA A 231 20.19 -11.54 -8.73
N ASP A 232 21.01 -10.53 -9.05
CA ASP A 232 22.22 -10.71 -9.85
C ASP A 232 23.38 -11.34 -9.07
N GLN A 233 23.33 -11.39 -7.74
CA GLN A 233 24.42 -11.94 -6.91
C GLN A 233 24.29 -13.45 -6.65
N ILE A 234 23.13 -14.06 -6.91
CA ILE A 234 22.90 -15.51 -6.66
C ILE A 234 23.35 -16.36 -7.84
N ASN A 235 23.45 -15.81 -9.04
CA ASN A 235 23.83 -16.54 -10.25
C ASN A 235 25.34 -16.51 -10.57
N THR A 236 26.18 -15.97 -9.71
CA THR A 236 27.65 -15.87 -9.90
C THR A 236 28.47 -16.60 -8.83
N SER A 237 27.84 -17.54 -8.10
CA SER A 237 28.54 -18.37 -7.09
C SER A 237 28.47 -19.86 -7.46
#